data_377333adaf5d4861da2d5ff48aa013be
#
_entry.id   377333adaf5d4861da2d5ff48aa013be
#
_cell.length_a   1.000
_cell.length_b   1.000
_cell.length_c   1.000
_cell.angle_alpha   90.00
_cell.angle_beta   90.00
_cell.angle_gamma   90.00
#
_symmetry.space_group_name_H-M   'P 1'
#
loop_
_entity.id
_entity.type
_entity.pdbx_description
1 polymer ?
#
loop_
_entity_poly.entity_id
_entity_poly.type
_entity_poly.pdbx_seq_one_letter_code
_entity_poly.pdbx_strand_id
1 'polypeptide(L)'
;MITTKQIQIKDYNYNLPDERIAKYPKAERDASKLLVYRGGEISETSFKSLPEQLPEGALMVFNNTKVIQARLHFQKSTGANIEIFCLEPHTPLDYQQSFAQTRRVTWTCLVGNLKKWKEGRLERLIRVGETEITLTAERIGESGTGFEIAFDWNNDRITFAEVLDAIGELPIPPYLNRATEESDLKTYQTVYSKIKGSVAAPTAGLHFTPAVLAELDARGIERNEVTLHVGAGTFKPVKSEHIEGHTMHAEWIAVERRTLERLLAHGASCIAVGTTSVRTLESLYYIGVMIHKNPNVALEDLHVPQWMPYEYAAEAGEKLTAAESLQAILDYMDRNGMSVLHTATQIIIAPGYNYNIVRAIVTNFHQPQSTLLLLVSALIGDDWKRVYDYALQHDFRFLSYGDSSLLIP
;
A
#
# COMPACT_ATOMS: atom_id res chain seq x y z
N MET A 1 -3.36 -17.15 27.16
CA MET A 1 -2.80 -16.30 26.08
C MET A 1 -3.94 -15.44 25.54
N ILE A 2 -3.73 -14.13 25.39
CA ILE A 2 -4.69 -13.25 24.73
C ILE A 2 -4.73 -13.66 23.27
N THR A 3 -5.91 -13.95 22.72
CA THR A 3 -6.01 -14.23 21.28
C THR A 3 -5.69 -12.96 20.50
N THR A 4 -5.11 -13.05 19.30
CA THR A 4 -4.79 -11.88 18.48
C THR A 4 -5.98 -10.94 18.31
N LYS A 5 -7.19 -11.47 18.14
CA LYS A 5 -8.45 -10.68 18.04
C LYS A 5 -8.69 -9.77 19.24
N GLN A 6 -8.22 -10.16 20.45
CA GLN A 6 -8.42 -9.44 21.71
C GLN A 6 -7.30 -8.43 22.02
N ILE A 7 -6.36 -8.21 21.11
CA ILE A 7 -5.33 -7.18 21.27
C ILE A 7 -5.99 -5.82 21.42
N GLN A 8 -5.65 -5.11 22.50
CA GLN A 8 -6.11 -3.75 22.74
C GLN A 8 -5.22 -2.78 21.98
N ILE A 9 -5.82 -1.99 21.09
CA ILE A 9 -5.04 -1.07 20.26
C ILE A 9 -4.30 0.00 21.06
N LYS A 10 -4.81 0.36 22.26
CA LYS A 10 -4.18 1.32 23.16
C LYS A 10 -2.81 0.86 23.66
N ASP A 11 -2.53 -0.46 23.69
CA ASP A 11 -1.24 -1.01 24.12
C ASP A 11 -0.13 -0.75 23.08
N TYR A 12 -0.52 -0.36 21.86
CA TYR A 12 0.33 0.03 20.75
C TYR A 12 0.31 1.54 20.55
N ASN A 13 0.35 2.26 21.69
CA ASN A 13 0.40 3.71 21.73
C ASN A 13 1.78 4.19 22.16
N TYR A 14 2.20 5.32 21.66
CA TYR A 14 3.37 6.08 22.08
C TYR A 14 3.11 7.56 21.84
N ASN A 15 3.84 8.42 22.52
CA ASN A 15 3.70 9.87 22.33
C ASN A 15 4.48 10.30 21.08
N LEU A 16 3.77 10.65 20.01
CA LEU A 16 4.34 11.22 18.78
C LEU A 16 4.12 12.74 18.76
N PRO A 17 5.15 13.55 19.06
CA PRO A 17 5.06 15.00 18.96
C PRO A 17 4.90 15.46 17.50
N ASP A 18 4.09 16.49 17.25
CA ASP A 18 3.83 16.99 15.86
C ASP A 18 5.10 17.45 15.15
N GLU A 19 6.07 17.99 15.91
CA GLU A 19 7.39 18.41 15.42
C GLU A 19 8.25 17.25 14.90
N ARG A 20 7.93 16.03 15.29
CA ARG A 20 8.61 14.83 14.77
C ARG A 20 8.00 14.34 13.44
N ILE A 21 6.82 14.82 13.07
CA ILE A 21 6.18 14.46 11.80
C ILE A 21 6.81 15.28 10.68
N ALA A 22 7.51 14.60 9.77
CA ALA A 22 8.13 15.26 8.63
C ALA A 22 7.07 15.67 7.61
N LYS A 23 6.84 16.95 7.47
CA LYS A 23 5.84 17.52 6.53
C LYS A 23 6.34 17.60 5.09
N TYR A 24 7.66 17.57 4.91
CA TYR A 24 8.36 17.62 3.63
C TYR A 24 9.51 16.61 3.58
N PRO A 25 9.85 16.08 2.40
CA PRO A 25 11.04 15.25 2.24
C PRO A 25 12.31 16.06 2.44
N LYS A 26 13.43 15.37 2.68
CA LYS A 26 14.76 15.98 2.55
C LYS A 26 15.06 16.29 1.08
N ALA A 27 15.91 17.27 0.81
CA ALA A 27 16.36 17.62 -0.53
C ALA A 27 17.00 16.41 -1.23
N GLU A 28 17.86 15.68 -0.50
CA GLU A 28 18.38 14.37 -0.87
C GLU A 28 17.61 13.30 -0.11
N ARG A 29 16.82 12.49 -0.80
CA ARG A 29 15.92 11.48 -0.19
C ARG A 29 16.68 10.45 0.65
N ASP A 30 17.85 10.02 0.15
CA ASP A 30 18.70 9.02 0.78
C ASP A 30 19.60 9.58 1.89
N ALA A 31 19.57 10.90 2.13
CA ALA A 31 20.19 11.53 3.30
C ALA A 31 19.31 11.42 4.59
N SER A 32 18.17 10.72 4.53
CA SER A 32 17.40 10.35 5.72
C SER A 32 18.20 9.41 6.62
N LYS A 33 17.90 9.42 7.92
CA LYS A 33 18.48 8.46 8.86
C LYS A 33 17.92 7.06 8.58
N LEU A 34 18.71 6.05 8.89
CA LEU A 34 18.34 4.65 8.91
C LEU A 34 18.60 4.08 10.30
N LEU A 35 17.55 3.71 11.02
CA LEU A 35 17.68 2.89 12.21
C LEU A 35 17.84 1.44 11.76
N VAL A 36 18.82 0.74 12.31
CA VAL A 36 19.05 -0.69 12.06
C VAL A 36 18.79 -1.45 13.37
N TYR A 37 17.74 -2.27 13.36
CA TYR A 37 17.47 -3.25 14.41
C TYR A 37 17.87 -4.63 13.89
N ARG A 38 18.72 -5.32 14.65
CA ARG A 38 19.20 -6.67 14.31
C ARG A 38 19.32 -7.52 15.56
N GLY A 39 18.44 -8.53 15.67
CA GLY A 39 18.53 -9.50 16.76
C GLY A 39 18.56 -8.88 18.16
N GLY A 40 17.81 -7.81 18.41
CA GLY A 40 17.76 -7.11 19.69
C GLY A 40 18.72 -5.91 19.81
N GLU A 41 19.67 -5.74 18.91
CA GLU A 41 20.58 -4.59 18.90
C GLU A 41 20.06 -3.46 18.01
N ILE A 42 20.24 -2.21 18.45
CA ILE A 42 19.82 -1.01 17.72
C ILE A 42 21.06 -0.18 17.41
N SER A 43 21.19 0.21 16.15
CA SER A 43 22.19 1.16 15.67
C SER A 43 21.58 2.14 14.67
N GLU A 44 22.31 3.18 14.30
CA GLU A 44 21.86 4.15 13.32
C GLU A 44 22.93 4.47 12.28
N THR A 45 22.49 4.78 11.08
CA THR A 45 23.32 5.24 9.95
C THR A 45 22.48 6.13 9.04
N SER A 46 22.96 6.45 7.85
CA SER A 46 22.16 7.10 6.79
C SER A 46 21.54 6.06 5.87
N PHE A 47 20.43 6.40 5.20
CA PHE A 47 19.79 5.50 4.25
C PHE A 47 20.70 5.16 3.04
N LYS A 48 21.64 6.04 2.69
CA LYS A 48 22.67 5.77 1.67
C LYS A 48 23.44 4.49 1.95
N SER A 49 23.66 4.14 3.23
CA SER A 49 24.38 2.95 3.66
C SER A 49 23.48 1.71 3.79
N LEU A 50 22.21 1.78 3.40
CA LEU A 50 21.33 0.60 3.43
C LEU A 50 21.93 -0.63 2.73
N PRO A 51 22.55 -0.52 1.53
CA PRO A 51 23.13 -1.68 0.85
C PRO A 51 24.21 -2.39 1.66
N GLU A 52 24.94 -1.66 2.51
CA GLU A 52 25.97 -2.23 3.41
C GLU A 52 25.37 -3.02 4.58
N GLN A 53 24.13 -2.75 4.92
CA GLN A 53 23.42 -3.39 6.04
C GLN A 53 22.72 -4.68 5.63
N LEU A 54 22.70 -5.03 4.35
CA LEU A 54 21.97 -6.17 3.81
C LEU A 54 22.91 -7.35 3.56
N PRO A 55 22.44 -8.59 3.73
CA PRO A 55 23.23 -9.77 3.39
C PRO A 55 23.44 -9.88 1.87
N GLU A 56 24.62 -10.37 1.47
CA GLU A 56 24.88 -10.68 0.06
C GLU A 56 23.87 -11.67 -0.51
N GLY A 57 23.49 -11.49 -1.78
CA GLY A 57 22.54 -12.35 -2.46
C GLY A 57 21.12 -12.27 -1.92
N ALA A 58 20.80 -11.27 -1.10
CA ALA A 58 19.42 -11.06 -0.64
C ALA A 58 18.50 -10.68 -1.80
N LEU A 59 17.24 -11.07 -1.69
CA LEU A 59 16.17 -10.59 -2.56
C LEU A 59 15.39 -9.49 -1.85
N MET A 60 15.33 -8.30 -2.43
CA MET A 60 14.45 -7.20 -1.99
C MET A 60 13.22 -7.10 -2.88
N VAL A 61 12.04 -6.95 -2.27
CA VAL A 61 10.79 -6.83 -3.00
C VAL A 61 10.11 -5.50 -2.72
N PHE A 62 9.76 -4.79 -3.78
CA PHE A 62 9.24 -3.42 -3.79
C PHE A 62 7.80 -3.38 -4.30
N ASN A 63 6.99 -2.47 -3.78
CA ASN A 63 5.69 -2.15 -4.36
C ASN A 63 5.87 -1.06 -5.44
N ASN A 64 5.62 -1.41 -6.70
CA ASN A 64 5.86 -0.56 -7.86
C ASN A 64 4.66 0.34 -8.24
N THR A 65 3.67 0.41 -7.37
CA THR A 65 2.47 1.22 -7.63
C THR A 65 2.81 2.71 -7.73
N LYS A 66 2.03 3.43 -8.56
CA LYS A 66 2.13 4.87 -8.76
C LYS A 66 0.88 5.57 -8.27
N VAL A 67 1.06 6.64 -7.50
CA VAL A 67 -0.07 7.44 -7.00
C VAL A 67 -0.71 8.21 -8.14
N ILE A 68 -2.05 8.19 -8.17
CA ILE A 68 -2.87 8.93 -9.13
C ILE A 68 -3.35 10.24 -8.52
N GLN A 69 -3.67 11.21 -9.37
CA GLN A 69 -4.27 12.48 -8.97
C GLN A 69 -5.78 12.28 -8.72
N ALA A 70 -6.11 11.62 -7.62
CA ALA A 70 -7.43 11.06 -7.36
C ALA A 70 -8.46 12.03 -6.79
N ARG A 71 -8.09 13.28 -6.46
CA ARG A 71 -9.00 14.30 -5.92
C ARG A 71 -9.46 15.24 -7.01
N LEU A 72 -10.77 15.25 -7.27
CA LEU A 72 -11.41 16.11 -8.27
C LEU A 72 -12.27 17.15 -7.57
N HIS A 73 -12.19 18.38 -8.03
CA HIS A 73 -12.96 19.50 -7.49
C HIS A 73 -13.99 19.98 -8.51
N PHE A 74 -15.24 20.07 -8.08
CA PHE A 74 -16.35 20.62 -8.85
C PHE A 74 -16.95 21.81 -8.12
N GLN A 75 -17.44 22.79 -8.86
CA GLN A 75 -18.17 23.91 -8.31
C GLN A 75 -19.61 23.90 -8.83
N LYS A 76 -20.58 23.91 -7.92
CA LYS A 76 -22.00 24.06 -8.29
C LYS A 76 -22.30 25.48 -8.72
N SER A 77 -23.40 25.65 -9.47
CA SER A 77 -23.92 26.98 -9.84
C SER A 77 -24.20 27.89 -8.63
N THR A 78 -24.42 27.29 -7.44
CA THR A 78 -24.60 28.00 -6.16
C THR A 78 -23.27 28.46 -5.54
N GLY A 79 -22.12 28.21 -6.18
CA GLY A 79 -20.80 28.50 -5.66
C GLY A 79 -20.24 27.46 -4.69
N ALA A 80 -21.00 26.41 -4.33
CA ALA A 80 -20.53 25.40 -3.41
C ALA A 80 -19.47 24.48 -4.07
N ASN A 81 -18.32 24.33 -3.42
CA ASN A 81 -17.27 23.39 -3.83
C ASN A 81 -17.58 21.99 -3.33
N ILE A 82 -17.49 21.02 -4.23
CA ILE A 82 -17.63 19.58 -3.96
C ILE A 82 -16.31 18.92 -4.31
N GLU A 83 -15.72 18.21 -3.35
CA GLU A 83 -14.56 17.35 -3.60
C GLU A 83 -15.03 15.91 -3.84
N ILE A 84 -14.54 15.28 -4.89
CA ILE A 84 -14.74 13.86 -5.16
C ILE A 84 -13.37 13.19 -5.11
N PHE A 85 -13.19 12.29 -4.15
CA PHE A 85 -11.95 11.54 -3.96
C PHE A 85 -12.14 10.12 -4.46
N CYS A 86 -11.59 9.81 -5.63
CA CYS A 86 -11.61 8.48 -6.23
C CYS A 86 -10.76 7.50 -5.41
N LEU A 87 -11.37 6.39 -4.97
CA LEU A 87 -10.71 5.38 -4.14
C LEU A 87 -10.29 4.17 -4.97
N GLU A 88 -11.24 3.59 -5.69
CA GLU A 88 -11.06 2.38 -6.47
C GLU A 88 -12.04 2.33 -7.66
N PRO A 89 -11.70 1.63 -8.75
CA PRO A 89 -12.62 1.40 -9.85
C PRO A 89 -13.83 0.60 -9.40
N HIS A 90 -15.00 0.93 -9.97
CA HIS A 90 -16.23 0.17 -9.78
C HIS A 90 -16.65 -0.54 -11.07
N THR A 91 -16.70 0.19 -12.18
CA THR A 91 -17.01 -0.41 -13.49
C THR A 91 -16.23 0.30 -14.59
N PRO A 92 -15.33 -0.41 -15.28
CA PRO A 92 -14.85 -1.76 -14.99
C PRO A 92 -14.01 -1.82 -13.71
N LEU A 93 -13.93 -2.99 -13.04
CA LEU A 93 -13.17 -3.19 -11.80
C LEU A 93 -11.66 -3.14 -11.99
N ASP A 94 -11.17 -3.56 -13.16
CA ASP A 94 -9.74 -3.54 -13.46
C ASP A 94 -9.22 -2.11 -13.65
N TYR A 95 -8.13 -1.78 -12.96
CA TYR A 95 -7.55 -0.43 -12.99
C TYR A 95 -7.12 0.02 -14.38
N GLN A 96 -6.47 -0.86 -15.16
CA GLN A 96 -6.01 -0.51 -16.50
C GLN A 96 -7.18 -0.28 -17.45
N GLN A 97 -8.17 -1.17 -17.41
CA GLN A 97 -9.39 -1.01 -18.20
C GLN A 97 -10.16 0.24 -17.78
N SER A 98 -10.24 0.53 -16.49
CA SER A 98 -10.93 1.71 -15.98
C SER A 98 -10.23 2.99 -16.43
N PHE A 99 -8.91 3.07 -16.36
CA PHE A 99 -8.13 4.21 -16.85
C PHE A 99 -8.20 4.41 -18.37
N ALA A 100 -8.36 3.32 -19.13
CA ALA A 100 -8.47 3.35 -20.58
C ALA A 100 -9.86 3.71 -21.10
N GLN A 101 -10.88 3.81 -20.23
CA GLN A 101 -12.22 4.23 -20.67
C GLN A 101 -12.19 5.64 -21.26
N THR A 102 -12.95 5.86 -22.34
CA THR A 102 -12.92 7.11 -23.14
C THR A 102 -14.22 7.89 -23.15
N ARG A 103 -15.25 7.48 -22.45
CA ARG A 103 -16.55 8.18 -22.40
C ARG A 103 -17.19 8.15 -21.04
N ARG A 104 -17.13 7.01 -20.39
CA ARG A 104 -17.79 6.79 -19.10
C ARG A 104 -17.01 5.80 -18.27
N VAL A 105 -16.93 6.07 -16.98
CA VAL A 105 -16.35 5.18 -15.99
C VAL A 105 -17.06 5.37 -14.66
N THR A 106 -17.10 4.32 -13.84
CA THR A 106 -17.68 4.41 -12.49
C THR A 106 -16.60 4.08 -11.45
N TRP A 107 -16.52 4.88 -10.41
CA TRP A 107 -15.59 4.71 -9.31
C TRP A 107 -16.29 4.78 -7.97
N THR A 108 -15.80 4.01 -6.99
CA THR A 108 -16.09 4.20 -5.58
C THR A 108 -15.31 5.41 -5.07
N CYS A 109 -16.00 6.40 -4.52
CA CYS A 109 -15.42 7.68 -4.13
C CYS A 109 -15.88 8.11 -2.74
N LEU A 110 -15.04 8.89 -2.04
CA LEU A 110 -15.51 9.74 -0.95
C LEU A 110 -15.94 11.09 -1.51
N VAL A 111 -16.91 11.73 -0.85
CA VAL A 111 -17.44 13.03 -1.28
C VAL A 111 -17.34 14.03 -0.13
N GLY A 112 -16.54 15.07 -0.33
CA GLY A 112 -16.47 16.25 0.54
C GLY A 112 -17.66 17.17 0.31
N ASN A 113 -18.15 17.83 1.37
CA ASN A 113 -19.34 18.68 1.31
C ASN A 113 -20.62 17.99 0.79
N LEU A 114 -20.78 16.70 1.06
CA LEU A 114 -21.91 15.89 0.60
C LEU A 114 -23.28 16.55 0.86
N LYS A 115 -23.43 17.25 1.98
CA LYS A 115 -24.68 17.97 2.33
C LYS A 115 -25.08 19.01 1.26
N LYS A 116 -24.12 19.49 0.47
CA LYS A 116 -24.35 20.45 -0.62
C LYS A 116 -24.63 19.78 -1.97
N TRP A 117 -24.41 18.46 -2.06
CA TRP A 117 -24.68 17.68 -3.27
C TRP A 117 -25.61 16.51 -2.96
N LYS A 118 -26.89 16.79 -2.86
CA LYS A 118 -27.90 15.77 -2.56
C LYS A 118 -28.29 14.96 -3.81
N GLU A 119 -28.40 15.64 -4.95
CA GLU A 119 -28.85 15.09 -6.22
C GLU A 119 -28.33 15.90 -7.41
N GLY A 120 -28.53 15.39 -8.62
CA GLY A 120 -28.17 16.03 -9.87
C GLY A 120 -26.72 15.81 -10.28
N ARG A 121 -26.42 16.22 -11.49
CA ARG A 121 -25.08 16.14 -12.06
C ARG A 121 -24.26 17.36 -11.69
N LEU A 122 -22.97 17.13 -11.45
CA LEU A 122 -21.97 18.18 -11.43
C LEU A 122 -21.34 18.25 -12.82
N GLU A 123 -21.06 19.47 -13.27
CA GLU A 123 -20.41 19.69 -14.55
C GLU A 123 -19.21 20.63 -14.37
N ARG A 124 -18.17 20.34 -15.12
CA ARG A 124 -16.95 21.15 -15.15
C ARG A 124 -16.37 21.15 -16.56
N LEU A 125 -16.16 22.35 -17.10
CA LEU A 125 -15.37 22.53 -18.31
C LEU A 125 -13.90 22.37 -17.94
N ILE A 126 -13.21 21.47 -18.64
CA ILE A 126 -11.81 21.14 -18.37
C ILE A 126 -11.00 21.13 -19.66
N ARG A 127 -9.69 21.34 -19.53
CA ARG A 127 -8.76 21.28 -20.65
C ARG A 127 -7.81 20.12 -20.45
N VAL A 128 -7.78 19.22 -21.45
CA VAL A 128 -6.88 18.06 -21.51
C VAL A 128 -5.95 18.27 -22.71
N GLY A 129 -4.71 18.61 -22.47
CA GLY A 129 -3.80 19.09 -23.49
C GLY A 129 -4.35 20.35 -24.20
N GLU A 130 -4.59 20.26 -25.50
CA GLU A 130 -5.18 21.34 -26.29
C GLU A 130 -6.69 21.23 -26.44
N THR A 131 -7.31 20.16 -25.94
CA THR A 131 -8.73 19.87 -26.13
C THR A 131 -9.54 20.28 -24.92
N GLU A 132 -10.60 21.06 -25.16
CA GLU A 132 -11.59 21.41 -24.14
C GLU A 132 -12.72 20.40 -24.15
N ILE A 133 -13.09 19.89 -22.98
CA ILE A 133 -14.20 18.92 -22.80
C ILE A 133 -15.05 19.29 -21.60
N THR A 134 -16.29 18.83 -21.60
CA THR A 134 -17.18 18.88 -20.44
C THR A 134 -17.12 17.55 -19.70
N LEU A 135 -16.61 17.59 -18.47
CA LEU A 135 -16.65 16.45 -17.54
C LEU A 135 -17.87 16.58 -16.64
N THR A 136 -18.61 15.49 -16.51
CA THR A 136 -19.73 15.40 -15.57
C THR A 136 -19.47 14.33 -14.53
N ALA A 137 -20.02 14.53 -13.33
CA ALA A 137 -20.03 13.54 -12.25
C ALA A 137 -21.46 13.38 -11.71
N GLU A 138 -21.89 12.14 -11.57
CA GLU A 138 -23.22 11.78 -11.06
C GLU A 138 -23.10 10.71 -9.97
N ARG A 139 -23.77 10.92 -8.84
CA ARG A 139 -23.86 9.91 -7.79
C ARG A 139 -24.95 8.93 -8.17
N ILE A 140 -24.58 7.66 -8.43
CA ILE A 140 -25.48 6.61 -8.93
C ILE A 140 -25.80 5.55 -7.86
N GLY A 141 -25.02 5.48 -6.77
CA GLY A 141 -25.23 4.50 -5.70
C GLY A 141 -24.39 4.80 -4.46
N GLU A 142 -24.51 3.89 -3.49
CA GLU A 142 -23.66 3.84 -2.30
C GLU A 142 -22.84 2.54 -2.34
N SER A 143 -21.58 2.60 -1.97
CA SER A 143 -20.66 1.45 -1.94
C SER A 143 -19.83 1.48 -0.67
N GLY A 144 -20.07 0.54 0.23
CA GLY A 144 -19.36 0.43 1.50
C GLY A 144 -19.41 1.73 2.30
N THR A 145 -18.26 2.38 2.50
CA THR A 145 -18.16 3.67 3.21
C THR A 145 -18.15 4.89 2.27
N GLY A 146 -18.36 4.67 0.97
CA GLY A 146 -18.30 5.69 -0.08
C GLY A 146 -19.54 5.72 -0.97
N PHE A 147 -19.38 6.34 -2.12
CA PHE A 147 -20.43 6.51 -3.13
C PHE A 147 -19.92 6.00 -4.48
N GLU A 148 -20.83 5.42 -5.25
CA GLU A 148 -20.60 5.11 -6.64
C GLU A 148 -20.82 6.37 -7.48
N ILE A 149 -19.75 6.86 -8.09
CA ILE A 149 -19.75 8.05 -8.94
C ILE A 149 -19.51 7.64 -10.39
N ALA A 150 -20.44 8.00 -11.26
CA ALA A 150 -20.26 7.91 -12.69
C ALA A 150 -19.65 9.21 -13.21
N PHE A 151 -18.52 9.08 -13.91
CA PHE A 151 -17.89 10.16 -14.65
C PHE A 151 -18.18 9.97 -16.14
N ASP A 152 -18.66 11.02 -16.80
CA ASP A 152 -18.90 11.05 -18.25
C ASP A 152 -18.20 12.28 -18.85
N TRP A 153 -17.71 12.16 -20.08
CA TRP A 153 -17.17 13.28 -20.85
C TRP A 153 -17.44 13.16 -22.34
N ASN A 154 -17.48 14.29 -23.03
CA ASN A 154 -17.94 14.42 -24.40
C ASN A 154 -16.87 14.19 -25.48
N ASN A 155 -15.82 13.41 -25.17
CA ASN A 155 -14.76 13.11 -26.14
C ASN A 155 -14.29 11.64 -25.99
N ASP A 156 -14.30 10.89 -27.09
CA ASP A 156 -13.97 9.47 -27.11
C ASP A 156 -12.48 9.17 -27.41
N ARG A 157 -11.65 10.20 -27.54
CA ARG A 157 -10.20 10.08 -27.70
C ARG A 157 -9.42 10.35 -26.42
N ILE A 158 -10.08 10.91 -25.41
CA ILE A 158 -9.48 11.23 -24.12
C ILE A 158 -9.86 10.13 -23.13
N THR A 159 -8.86 9.55 -22.50
CA THR A 159 -9.01 8.50 -21.49
C THR A 159 -9.28 9.09 -20.11
N PHE A 160 -9.85 8.31 -19.20
CA PHE A 160 -10.05 8.72 -17.81
C PHE A 160 -8.72 9.04 -17.12
N ALA A 161 -7.64 8.31 -17.44
CA ALA A 161 -6.31 8.62 -16.95
C ALA A 161 -5.86 10.03 -17.30
N GLU A 162 -6.10 10.48 -18.56
CA GLU A 162 -5.77 11.84 -18.99
C GLU A 162 -6.65 12.90 -18.32
N VAL A 163 -7.92 12.58 -18.06
CA VAL A 163 -8.80 13.46 -17.26
C VAL A 163 -8.25 13.66 -15.85
N LEU A 164 -7.85 12.57 -15.16
CA LEU A 164 -7.27 12.64 -13.82
C LEU A 164 -5.94 13.43 -13.81
N ASP A 165 -5.08 13.17 -14.80
CA ASP A 165 -3.78 13.86 -14.90
C ASP A 165 -3.96 15.37 -15.19
N ALA A 166 -5.04 15.78 -15.87
CA ALA A 166 -5.29 17.17 -16.25
C ALA A 166 -5.85 18.03 -15.11
N ILE A 167 -6.74 17.48 -14.28
CA ILE A 167 -7.49 18.27 -13.30
C ILE A 167 -7.49 17.71 -11.89
N GLY A 168 -6.95 16.52 -11.72
CA GLY A 168 -6.86 15.88 -10.41
C GLY A 168 -5.77 16.49 -9.54
N GLU A 169 -5.98 16.43 -8.23
CA GLU A 169 -5.00 16.76 -7.22
C GLU A 169 -4.46 15.47 -6.61
N LEU A 170 -3.14 15.42 -6.39
CA LEU A 170 -2.50 14.28 -5.74
C LEU A 170 -2.92 14.21 -4.27
N PRO A 171 -3.46 13.09 -3.79
CA PRO A 171 -3.80 12.95 -2.38
C PRO A 171 -2.54 12.74 -1.54
N ILE A 172 -2.30 13.67 -0.61
CA ILE A 172 -1.26 13.51 0.40
C ILE A 172 -1.89 13.10 1.74
N PRO A 173 -1.14 12.44 2.64
CA PRO A 173 -1.67 12.01 3.93
C PRO A 173 -2.18 13.18 4.78
N PRO A 174 -3.34 13.04 5.46
CA PRO A 174 -3.94 14.11 6.27
C PRO A 174 -3.05 14.61 7.41
N TYR A 175 -2.20 13.73 7.99
CA TYR A 175 -1.31 14.10 9.08
C TYR A 175 -0.16 15.05 8.67
N LEU A 176 0.07 15.26 7.38
CA LEU A 176 0.99 16.29 6.91
C LEU A 176 0.46 17.71 7.20
N ASN A 177 -0.86 17.82 7.40
CA ASN A 177 -1.55 19.05 7.80
C ASN A 177 -1.16 20.28 6.96
N ARG A 178 -1.09 20.09 5.65
CA ARG A 178 -0.85 21.10 4.63
C ARG A 178 -1.60 20.78 3.34
N ALA A 179 -1.74 21.75 2.47
CA ALA A 179 -2.25 21.53 1.12
C ALA A 179 -1.22 20.75 0.25
N THR A 180 -1.72 20.10 -0.79
CA THR A 180 -0.89 19.50 -1.83
C THR A 180 -0.20 20.61 -2.62
N GLU A 181 1.07 20.40 -2.94
CA GLU A 181 1.89 21.29 -3.74
C GLU A 181 2.30 20.61 -5.04
N GLU A 182 2.66 21.39 -6.06
CA GLU A 182 3.13 20.85 -7.35
C GLU A 182 4.34 19.92 -7.18
N SER A 183 5.21 20.23 -6.23
CA SER A 183 6.37 19.41 -5.88
C SER A 183 5.99 17.98 -5.43
N ASP A 184 4.80 17.79 -4.85
CA ASP A 184 4.32 16.47 -4.39
C ASP A 184 4.10 15.50 -5.55
N LEU A 185 3.77 15.98 -6.73
CA LEU A 185 3.66 15.15 -7.94
C LEU A 185 4.93 14.32 -8.20
N LYS A 186 6.08 14.86 -7.79
CA LYS A 186 7.38 14.19 -7.92
C LYS A 186 7.85 13.59 -6.59
N THR A 187 7.66 14.29 -5.49
CA THR A 187 8.25 13.90 -4.19
C THR A 187 7.45 12.82 -3.49
N TYR A 188 6.13 12.72 -3.72
CA TYR A 188 5.26 11.68 -3.18
C TYR A 188 5.11 10.49 -4.14
N GLN A 189 6.19 10.17 -4.88
CA GLN A 189 6.33 9.03 -5.77
C GLN A 189 7.69 8.35 -5.55
N THR A 190 7.72 7.02 -5.65
CA THR A 190 8.99 6.29 -5.65
C THR A 190 9.67 6.40 -7.01
N VAL A 191 11.01 6.30 -7.05
CA VAL A 191 11.79 6.37 -8.30
C VAL A 191 11.55 5.16 -9.23
N TYR A 192 10.93 4.10 -8.70
CA TYR A 192 10.62 2.86 -9.42
C TYR A 192 9.12 2.66 -9.65
N SER A 193 8.28 3.64 -9.33
CA SER A 193 6.82 3.55 -9.54
C SER A 193 6.47 3.44 -11.03
N LYS A 194 5.61 2.47 -11.39
CA LYS A 194 5.24 2.15 -12.78
C LYS A 194 3.74 2.07 -12.98
N ILE A 195 3.05 1.36 -12.08
CA ILE A 195 1.65 0.95 -12.26
C ILE A 195 0.73 1.94 -11.57
N LYS A 196 0.00 2.76 -12.34
CA LYS A 196 -0.99 3.72 -11.80
C LYS A 196 -2.14 2.99 -11.10
N GLY A 197 -2.65 3.54 -10.00
CA GLY A 197 -3.83 3.01 -9.31
C GLY A 197 -3.88 3.26 -7.81
N SER A 198 -2.79 3.63 -7.17
CA SER A 198 -2.78 3.92 -5.73
C SER A 198 -3.22 5.34 -5.43
N VAL A 199 -3.89 5.50 -4.28
CA VAL A 199 -4.19 6.83 -3.70
C VAL A 199 -3.21 7.22 -2.60
N ALA A 200 -2.26 6.34 -2.27
CA ALA A 200 -1.15 6.63 -1.37
C ALA A 200 0.14 5.99 -1.88
N ALA A 201 1.27 6.65 -1.64
CA ALA A 201 2.58 6.14 -2.01
C ALA A 201 3.02 5.00 -1.06
N PRO A 202 3.77 3.99 -1.55
CA PRO A 202 4.50 3.06 -0.69
C PRO A 202 5.70 3.78 -0.07
N THR A 203 5.45 4.50 1.04
CA THR A 203 6.31 5.57 1.55
C THR A 203 7.71 5.13 1.98
N ALA A 204 7.89 3.87 2.38
CA ALA A 204 9.22 3.30 2.61
C ALA A 204 10.13 3.34 1.38
N GLY A 205 9.55 3.37 0.19
CA GLY A 205 10.25 3.49 -1.07
C GLY A 205 10.71 4.91 -1.42
N LEU A 206 10.21 5.93 -0.71
CA LEU A 206 10.54 7.33 -1.02
C LEU A 206 12.00 7.69 -0.73
N HIS A 207 12.68 6.91 0.09
CA HIS A 207 14.10 7.12 0.42
C HIS A 207 15.05 6.66 -0.68
N PHE A 208 14.61 5.73 -1.53
CA PHE A 208 15.45 5.19 -2.58
C PHE A 208 15.75 6.22 -3.67
N THR A 209 17.00 6.23 -4.11
CA THR A 209 17.49 7.00 -5.25
C THR A 209 18.08 6.05 -6.29
N PRO A 210 18.25 6.48 -7.54
CA PRO A 210 18.96 5.68 -8.53
C PRO A 210 20.36 5.23 -8.05
N ALA A 211 21.05 6.05 -7.26
CA ALA A 211 22.37 5.72 -6.70
C ALA A 211 22.30 4.56 -5.70
N VAL A 212 21.33 4.59 -4.76
CA VAL A 212 21.12 3.48 -3.80
C VAL A 212 20.73 2.19 -4.54
N LEU A 213 19.86 2.28 -5.56
CA LEU A 213 19.47 1.11 -6.36
C LEU A 213 20.67 0.52 -7.13
N ALA A 214 21.52 1.35 -7.70
CA ALA A 214 22.76 0.91 -8.38
C ALA A 214 23.75 0.24 -7.43
N GLU A 215 23.86 0.74 -6.18
CA GLU A 215 24.72 0.13 -5.16
C GLU A 215 24.19 -1.22 -4.70
N LEU A 216 22.86 -1.40 -4.59
CA LEU A 216 22.25 -2.71 -4.34
C LEU A 216 22.63 -3.71 -5.44
N ASP A 217 22.48 -3.30 -6.71
CA ASP A 217 22.84 -4.13 -7.87
C ASP A 217 24.33 -4.50 -7.87
N ALA A 218 25.22 -3.52 -7.56
CA ALA A 218 26.67 -3.73 -7.49
C ALA A 218 27.08 -4.73 -6.39
N ARG A 219 26.28 -4.85 -5.32
CA ARG A 219 26.48 -5.82 -4.23
C ARG A 219 25.79 -7.17 -4.46
N GLY A 220 25.21 -7.37 -5.66
CA GLY A 220 24.50 -8.61 -5.97
C GLY A 220 23.19 -8.79 -5.20
N ILE A 221 22.61 -7.72 -4.66
CA ILE A 221 21.30 -7.76 -4.02
C ILE A 221 20.24 -7.69 -5.12
N GLU A 222 19.51 -8.79 -5.27
CA GLU A 222 18.48 -8.87 -6.31
C GLU A 222 17.27 -8.02 -5.92
N ARG A 223 16.65 -7.36 -6.93
CA ARG A 223 15.45 -6.56 -6.76
C ARG A 223 14.31 -7.15 -7.55
N ASN A 224 13.14 -7.25 -6.93
CA ASN A 224 11.92 -7.66 -7.60
C ASN A 224 10.74 -6.78 -7.17
N GLU A 225 9.64 -6.87 -7.88
CA GLU A 225 8.51 -5.99 -7.72
C GLU A 225 7.20 -6.77 -7.54
N VAL A 226 6.31 -6.20 -6.75
CA VAL A 226 4.90 -6.56 -6.66
C VAL A 226 4.07 -5.29 -6.86
N THR A 227 2.79 -5.43 -7.16
CA THR A 227 1.86 -4.33 -7.19
C THR A 227 0.81 -4.52 -6.10
N LEU A 228 0.62 -3.52 -5.26
CA LEU A 228 -0.53 -3.39 -4.38
C LEU A 228 -1.07 -1.97 -4.54
N HIS A 229 -2.33 -1.86 -4.94
CA HIS A 229 -2.99 -0.56 -5.03
C HIS A 229 -3.45 -0.13 -3.65
N VAL A 230 -2.75 0.85 -3.08
CA VAL A 230 -3.00 1.34 -1.72
C VAL A 230 -4.26 2.18 -1.71
N GLY A 231 -5.25 1.75 -0.94
CA GLY A 231 -6.50 2.47 -0.73
C GLY A 231 -6.38 3.57 0.34
N ALA A 232 -7.36 4.50 0.36
CA ALA A 232 -7.42 5.59 1.35
C ALA A 232 -7.60 5.11 2.81
N GLY A 233 -7.96 3.85 3.01
CA GLY A 233 -8.07 3.23 4.33
C GLY A 233 -6.77 3.24 5.14
N THR A 234 -5.62 3.25 4.48
CA THR A 234 -4.29 3.29 5.11
C THR A 234 -4.06 4.52 6.00
N PHE A 235 -4.78 5.61 5.76
CA PHE A 235 -4.68 6.83 6.58
C PHE A 235 -5.61 6.86 7.79
N LYS A 236 -6.50 5.87 7.94
CA LYS A 236 -7.47 5.85 9.03
C LYS A 236 -6.86 5.15 10.25
N PRO A 237 -6.85 5.79 11.43
CA PRO A 237 -6.46 5.11 12.66
C PRO A 237 -7.47 4.03 13.04
N VAL A 238 -7.04 3.03 13.79
CA VAL A 238 -7.94 2.04 14.39
C VAL A 238 -8.78 2.74 15.45
N LYS A 239 -10.10 2.66 15.33
CA LYS A 239 -11.04 3.33 16.25
C LYS A 239 -11.66 2.38 17.27
N SER A 240 -11.57 1.07 17.03
CA SER A 240 -12.07 0.05 17.94
C SER A 240 -11.15 -0.15 19.13
N GLU A 241 -11.68 -0.55 20.26
CA GLU A 241 -10.89 -0.88 21.47
C GLU A 241 -10.01 -2.11 21.22
N HIS A 242 -10.59 -3.15 20.64
CA HIS A 242 -9.89 -4.37 20.23
C HIS A 242 -9.74 -4.41 18.70
N ILE A 243 -8.68 -5.03 18.21
CA ILE A 243 -8.42 -5.10 16.77
C ILE A 243 -9.47 -5.93 16.02
N GLU A 244 -10.22 -6.81 16.70
CA GLU A 244 -11.33 -7.56 16.11
C GLU A 244 -12.42 -6.64 15.53
N GLY A 245 -12.68 -5.50 16.19
CA GLY A 245 -13.64 -4.50 15.72
C GLY A 245 -13.15 -3.63 14.55
N HIS A 246 -11.90 -3.78 14.13
CA HIS A 246 -11.36 -3.07 12.98
C HIS A 246 -11.51 -3.90 11.71
N THR A 247 -12.09 -3.29 10.67
CA THR A 247 -12.23 -3.92 9.35
C THR A 247 -11.14 -3.41 8.42
N MET A 248 -10.29 -4.33 7.93
CA MET A 248 -9.34 -4.04 6.87
C MET A 248 -10.05 -3.88 5.52
N HIS A 249 -9.71 -2.85 4.77
CA HIS A 249 -10.17 -2.74 3.39
C HIS A 249 -9.46 -3.78 2.51
N ALA A 250 -10.19 -4.29 1.51
CA ALA A 250 -9.58 -5.09 0.46
C ALA A 250 -8.67 -4.20 -0.38
N GLU A 251 -7.47 -4.67 -0.68
CA GLU A 251 -6.53 -4.00 -1.57
C GLU A 251 -6.16 -4.97 -2.69
N TRP A 252 -6.22 -4.46 -3.91
CA TRP A 252 -5.89 -5.24 -5.10
C TRP A 252 -4.39 -5.43 -5.23
N ILE A 253 -3.99 -6.67 -5.46
CA ILE A 253 -2.60 -7.06 -5.68
C ILE A 253 -2.43 -7.70 -7.06
N ALA A 254 -1.28 -7.45 -7.67
CA ALA A 254 -0.85 -8.12 -8.89
C ALA A 254 0.60 -8.59 -8.72
N VAL A 255 0.84 -9.86 -9.02
CA VAL A 255 2.16 -10.48 -8.86
C VAL A 255 2.50 -11.25 -10.14
N GLU A 256 3.60 -10.87 -10.77
CA GLU A 256 4.10 -11.56 -11.95
C GLU A 256 4.63 -12.96 -11.61
N ARG A 257 4.43 -13.90 -12.53
CA ARG A 257 4.98 -15.24 -12.43
C ARG A 257 6.48 -15.23 -12.06
N ARG A 258 7.25 -14.36 -12.72
CA ARG A 258 8.69 -14.21 -12.49
C ARG A 258 9.02 -13.86 -11.03
N THR A 259 8.17 -13.11 -10.36
CA THR A 259 8.36 -12.76 -8.94
C THR A 259 8.27 -14.01 -8.06
N LEU A 260 7.31 -14.89 -8.31
CA LEU A 260 7.17 -16.18 -7.60
C LEU A 260 8.37 -17.09 -7.82
N GLU A 261 8.84 -17.19 -9.08
CA GLU A 261 10.03 -17.97 -9.45
C GLU A 261 11.28 -17.45 -8.72
N ARG A 262 11.45 -16.13 -8.63
CA ARG A 262 12.56 -15.50 -7.90
C ARG A 262 12.47 -15.74 -6.40
N LEU A 263 11.28 -15.65 -5.81
CA LEU A 263 11.07 -15.99 -4.39
C LEU A 263 11.47 -17.42 -4.11
N LEU A 264 11.06 -18.38 -4.95
CA LEU A 264 11.46 -19.79 -4.80
C LEU A 264 12.99 -19.98 -4.93
N ALA A 265 13.63 -19.32 -5.90
CA ALA A 265 15.07 -19.37 -6.09
C ALA A 265 15.85 -18.84 -4.87
N HIS A 266 15.24 -17.97 -4.06
CA HIS A 266 15.80 -17.44 -2.81
C HIS A 266 15.26 -18.15 -1.55
N GLY A 267 14.90 -19.44 -1.67
CA GLY A 267 14.40 -20.23 -0.54
C GLY A 267 13.06 -19.75 0.00
N ALA A 268 12.21 -19.22 -0.86
CA ALA A 268 10.91 -18.65 -0.52
C ALA A 268 11.00 -17.55 0.57
N SER A 269 12.04 -16.73 0.53
CA SER A 269 12.29 -15.70 1.53
C SER A 269 12.81 -14.41 0.89
N CYS A 270 12.50 -13.26 1.50
CA CYS A 270 12.94 -11.97 1.00
C CYS A 270 12.93 -10.88 2.10
N ILE A 271 13.47 -9.73 1.73
CA ILE A 271 13.39 -8.46 2.47
C ILE A 271 12.32 -7.60 1.80
N ALA A 272 11.28 -7.25 2.54
CA ALA A 272 10.20 -6.42 2.01
C ALA A 272 10.51 -4.93 2.20
N VAL A 273 10.24 -4.13 1.16
CA VAL A 273 10.28 -2.67 1.24
C VAL A 273 8.86 -2.12 1.40
N GLY A 274 8.56 -1.69 2.63
CA GLY A 274 7.26 -1.17 3.03
C GLY A 274 6.25 -2.24 3.43
N THR A 275 5.31 -1.83 4.26
CA THR A 275 4.24 -2.68 4.80
C THR A 275 3.29 -3.21 3.72
N THR A 276 3.14 -2.49 2.60
CA THR A 276 2.35 -2.93 1.44
C THR A 276 2.99 -4.13 0.75
N SER A 277 4.32 -4.13 0.59
CA SER A 277 5.06 -5.30 0.08
C SER A 277 4.94 -6.49 1.03
N VAL A 278 5.05 -6.24 2.35
CA VAL A 278 4.84 -7.29 3.37
C VAL A 278 3.46 -7.93 3.21
N ARG A 279 2.41 -7.12 3.16
CA ARG A 279 1.04 -7.63 3.05
C ARG A 279 0.82 -8.43 1.77
N THR A 280 1.38 -7.99 0.65
CA THR A 280 1.33 -8.74 -0.61
C THR A 280 2.05 -10.08 -0.48
N LEU A 281 3.30 -10.07 -0.04
CA LEU A 281 4.14 -11.27 0.07
C LEU A 281 3.55 -12.31 1.02
N GLU A 282 3.14 -11.88 2.21
CA GLU A 282 2.51 -12.78 3.17
C GLU A 282 1.14 -13.28 2.68
N SER A 283 0.40 -12.50 1.89
CA SER A 283 -0.83 -12.97 1.24
C SER A 283 -0.58 -14.08 0.23
N LEU A 284 0.56 -14.08 -0.48
CA LEU A 284 0.90 -15.17 -1.41
C LEU A 284 0.94 -16.53 -0.70
N TYR A 285 1.46 -16.57 0.53
CA TYR A 285 1.44 -17.80 1.31
C TYR A 285 0.02 -18.34 1.47
N TYR A 286 -0.95 -17.51 1.85
CA TYR A 286 -2.33 -17.95 2.06
C TYR A 286 -3.08 -18.23 0.77
N ILE A 287 -2.77 -17.53 -0.31
CA ILE A 287 -3.27 -17.85 -1.66
C ILE A 287 -2.83 -19.26 -2.06
N GLY A 288 -1.55 -19.60 -1.86
CA GLY A 288 -1.05 -20.94 -2.11
C GLY A 288 -1.73 -22.00 -1.24
N VAL A 289 -2.01 -21.70 0.03
CA VAL A 289 -2.79 -22.59 0.91
C VAL A 289 -4.20 -22.81 0.36
N MET A 290 -4.89 -21.76 -0.11
CA MET A 290 -6.23 -21.89 -0.71
C MET A 290 -6.20 -22.78 -1.95
N ILE A 291 -5.25 -22.55 -2.84
CA ILE A 291 -5.07 -23.35 -4.07
C ILE A 291 -4.73 -24.81 -3.72
N HIS A 292 -3.87 -25.04 -2.73
CA HIS A 292 -3.52 -26.38 -2.29
C HIS A 292 -4.74 -27.14 -1.75
N LYS A 293 -5.60 -26.45 -0.98
CA LYS A 293 -6.86 -27.04 -0.47
C LYS A 293 -7.89 -27.29 -1.58
N ASN A 294 -7.95 -26.41 -2.57
CA ASN A 294 -8.82 -26.54 -3.73
C ASN A 294 -8.10 -26.11 -5.02
N PRO A 295 -7.47 -27.05 -5.74
CA PRO A 295 -6.73 -26.74 -6.97
C PRO A 295 -7.56 -26.13 -8.11
N ASN A 296 -8.90 -26.24 -8.03
CA ASN A 296 -9.84 -25.70 -9.03
C ASN A 296 -10.60 -24.48 -8.52
N VAL A 297 -10.09 -23.82 -7.49
CA VAL A 297 -10.69 -22.58 -6.96
C VAL A 297 -10.78 -21.52 -8.07
N ALA A 298 -11.89 -20.79 -8.16
CA ALA A 298 -12.03 -19.71 -9.12
C ALA A 298 -11.14 -18.53 -8.73
N LEU A 299 -10.65 -17.79 -9.72
CA LEU A 299 -9.74 -16.66 -9.49
C LEU A 299 -10.39 -15.58 -8.60
N GLU A 300 -11.68 -15.34 -8.78
CA GLU A 300 -12.47 -14.40 -7.99
C GLU A 300 -12.59 -14.77 -6.51
N ASP A 301 -12.40 -16.06 -6.16
CA ASP A 301 -12.44 -16.57 -4.79
C ASP A 301 -11.06 -16.56 -4.12
N LEU A 302 -10.00 -16.26 -4.85
CA LEU A 302 -8.62 -16.22 -4.34
C LEU A 302 -8.28 -14.93 -3.58
N HIS A 303 -9.20 -14.30 -2.87
CA HIS A 303 -8.88 -13.19 -1.99
C HIS A 303 -8.53 -13.68 -0.58
N VAL A 304 -7.59 -13.00 0.08
CA VAL A 304 -7.16 -13.35 1.44
C VAL A 304 -8.00 -12.61 2.47
N PRO A 305 -8.90 -13.30 3.22
CA PRO A 305 -9.68 -12.69 4.27
C PRO A 305 -8.81 -12.19 5.44
N GLN A 306 -9.29 -11.19 6.15
CA GLN A 306 -8.58 -10.50 7.23
C GLN A 306 -8.01 -11.46 8.29
N TRP A 307 -8.79 -12.44 8.71
CA TRP A 307 -8.45 -13.34 9.84
C TRP A 307 -7.94 -14.72 9.41
N MET A 308 -7.89 -14.98 8.10
CA MET A 308 -7.44 -16.27 7.56
C MET A 308 -6.09 -16.75 8.16
N PRO A 309 -5.08 -15.89 8.39
CA PRO A 309 -3.81 -16.33 8.97
C PRO A 309 -3.96 -17.04 10.30
N TYR A 310 -4.80 -16.48 11.17
CA TYR A 310 -4.98 -16.98 12.53
C TYR A 310 -5.91 -18.19 12.58
N GLU A 311 -6.89 -18.24 11.69
CA GLU A 311 -7.79 -19.39 11.51
C GLU A 311 -7.00 -20.58 10.97
N TYR A 312 -6.19 -20.37 9.92
CA TYR A 312 -5.32 -21.42 9.38
C TYR A 312 -4.27 -21.89 10.41
N ALA A 313 -3.69 -20.99 11.19
CA ALA A 313 -2.75 -21.36 12.25
C ALA A 313 -3.39 -22.27 13.32
N ALA A 314 -4.68 -22.08 13.60
CA ALA A 314 -5.44 -22.86 14.58
C ALA A 314 -5.91 -24.23 14.04
N GLU A 315 -5.90 -24.45 12.73
CA GLU A 315 -6.27 -25.75 12.16
C GLU A 315 -5.30 -26.86 12.62
N ALA A 316 -5.82 -28.06 12.80
CA ALA A 316 -4.97 -29.23 13.08
C ALA A 316 -4.22 -29.69 11.82
N GLY A 317 -3.06 -30.29 12.00
CA GLY A 317 -2.23 -30.86 10.94
C GLY A 317 -0.99 -30.02 10.60
N GLU A 318 -0.19 -30.58 9.71
CA GLU A 318 1.03 -29.95 9.23
C GLU A 318 0.71 -28.74 8.33
N LYS A 319 1.49 -27.69 8.48
CA LYS A 319 1.33 -26.48 7.66
C LYS A 319 2.22 -26.56 6.43
N LEU A 320 1.73 -26.00 5.32
CA LEU A 320 2.55 -25.86 4.13
C LEU A 320 3.79 -25.02 4.44
N THR A 321 4.90 -25.41 3.82
CA THR A 321 6.07 -24.52 3.74
C THR A 321 5.77 -23.36 2.78
N ALA A 322 6.52 -22.27 2.92
CA ALA A 322 6.40 -21.17 1.97
C ALA A 322 6.71 -21.60 0.54
N ALA A 323 7.68 -22.51 0.35
CA ALA A 323 8.03 -23.02 -0.98
C ALA A 323 6.89 -23.84 -1.61
N GLU A 324 6.26 -24.74 -0.86
CA GLU A 324 5.10 -25.52 -1.33
C GLU A 324 3.93 -24.62 -1.70
N SER A 325 3.69 -23.58 -0.89
CA SER A 325 2.63 -22.62 -1.14
C SER A 325 2.89 -21.83 -2.42
N LEU A 326 4.11 -21.28 -2.61
CA LEU A 326 4.46 -20.55 -3.84
C LEU A 326 4.44 -21.46 -5.07
N GLN A 327 4.85 -22.73 -4.94
CA GLN A 327 4.78 -23.71 -6.03
C GLN A 327 3.32 -23.99 -6.43
N ALA A 328 2.41 -24.12 -5.46
CA ALA A 328 0.99 -24.30 -5.75
C ALA A 328 0.40 -23.13 -6.57
N ILE A 329 0.85 -21.88 -6.32
CA ILE A 329 0.44 -20.73 -7.14
C ILE A 329 1.00 -20.86 -8.56
N LEU A 330 2.28 -21.19 -8.73
CA LEU A 330 2.88 -21.37 -10.06
C LEU A 330 2.15 -22.45 -10.87
N ASP A 331 1.85 -23.59 -10.25
CA ASP A 331 1.11 -24.67 -10.88
C ASP A 331 -0.32 -24.25 -11.28
N TYR A 332 -0.96 -23.42 -10.45
CA TYR A 332 -2.26 -22.82 -10.75
C TYR A 332 -2.18 -21.88 -11.95
N MET A 333 -1.17 -21.01 -11.96
CA MET A 333 -0.94 -20.06 -13.06
C MET A 333 -0.67 -20.80 -14.37
N ASP A 334 0.09 -21.91 -14.34
CA ASP A 334 0.36 -22.73 -15.52
C ASP A 334 -0.91 -23.37 -16.09
N ARG A 335 -1.72 -23.98 -15.23
CA ARG A 335 -2.98 -24.61 -15.65
C ARG A 335 -3.95 -23.60 -16.27
N ASN A 336 -3.91 -22.36 -15.81
CA ASN A 336 -4.82 -21.30 -16.28
C ASN A 336 -4.19 -20.35 -17.33
N GLY A 337 -2.96 -20.62 -17.78
CA GLY A 337 -2.26 -19.81 -18.79
C GLY A 337 -2.00 -18.38 -18.35
N MET A 338 -1.73 -18.16 -17.05
CA MET A 338 -1.59 -16.83 -16.44
C MET A 338 -0.12 -16.43 -16.34
N SER A 339 0.21 -15.21 -16.76
CA SER A 339 1.53 -14.58 -16.54
C SER A 339 1.57 -13.67 -15.31
N VAL A 340 0.40 -13.18 -14.87
CA VAL A 340 0.22 -12.33 -13.69
C VAL A 340 -0.94 -12.87 -12.87
N LEU A 341 -0.75 -13.00 -11.57
CA LEU A 341 -1.81 -13.31 -10.62
C LEU A 341 -2.45 -11.99 -10.14
N HIS A 342 -3.73 -11.78 -10.46
CA HIS A 342 -4.54 -10.66 -9.99
C HIS A 342 -5.50 -11.16 -8.91
N THR A 343 -5.45 -10.58 -7.72
CA THR A 343 -6.33 -10.94 -6.62
C THR A 343 -6.43 -9.78 -5.62
N ALA A 344 -6.99 -10.02 -4.43
CA ALA A 344 -7.12 -9.02 -3.39
C ALA A 344 -6.70 -9.56 -2.02
N THR A 345 -6.33 -8.66 -1.12
CA THR A 345 -6.01 -9.00 0.26
C THR A 345 -6.66 -8.05 1.25
N GLN A 346 -7.19 -8.61 2.33
CA GLN A 346 -7.59 -7.90 3.53
C GLN A 346 -6.72 -8.28 4.73
N ILE A 347 -5.61 -8.99 4.49
CA ILE A 347 -4.76 -9.55 5.55
C ILE A 347 -4.45 -8.50 6.63
N ILE A 348 -4.65 -8.86 7.88
CA ILE A 348 -4.14 -8.13 9.05
C ILE A 348 -2.96 -8.91 9.62
N ILE A 349 -1.85 -8.21 9.85
CA ILE A 349 -0.65 -8.76 10.47
C ILE A 349 -0.49 -8.06 11.82
N ALA A 350 -0.56 -8.84 12.90
CA ALA A 350 -0.52 -8.35 14.27
C ALA A 350 0.19 -9.38 15.16
N PRO A 351 0.59 -9.05 16.38
CA PRO A 351 1.24 -10.00 17.29
C PRO A 351 0.50 -11.34 17.39
N GLY A 352 1.28 -12.41 17.30
CA GLY A 352 0.77 -13.78 17.14
C GLY A 352 0.78 -14.27 15.69
N TYR A 353 1.11 -13.40 14.73
CA TYR A 353 1.38 -13.78 13.34
C TYR A 353 2.79 -14.33 13.19
N ASN A 354 2.92 -15.45 12.46
CA ASN A 354 4.22 -16.00 12.08
C ASN A 354 4.51 -15.65 10.62
N TYR A 355 5.59 -14.93 10.37
CA TYR A 355 6.02 -14.57 9.02
C TYR A 355 6.47 -15.79 8.23
N ASN A 356 5.93 -15.96 7.03
CA ASN A 356 6.20 -17.12 6.18
C ASN A 356 7.26 -16.83 5.10
N ILE A 357 7.17 -15.68 4.46
CA ILE A 357 8.02 -15.27 3.32
C ILE A 357 8.97 -14.14 3.70
N VAL A 358 8.47 -13.14 4.43
CA VAL A 358 9.26 -11.94 4.76
C VAL A 358 10.17 -12.22 5.97
N ARG A 359 11.46 -11.96 5.82
CA ARG A 359 12.48 -12.16 6.88
C ARG A 359 13.01 -10.85 7.47
N ALA A 360 12.90 -9.76 6.75
CA ALA A 360 13.26 -8.43 7.21
C ALA A 360 12.41 -7.38 6.49
N ILE A 361 12.30 -6.20 7.09
CA ILE A 361 11.48 -5.11 6.54
C ILE A 361 12.28 -3.82 6.55
N VAL A 362 12.29 -3.12 5.40
CA VAL A 362 12.67 -1.71 5.33
C VAL A 362 11.37 -0.90 5.39
N THR A 363 11.20 -0.05 6.41
CA THR A 363 9.95 0.70 6.59
C THR A 363 10.17 2.05 7.29
N ASN A 364 9.16 2.92 7.24
CA ASN A 364 9.12 4.16 8.00
C ASN A 364 8.64 3.90 9.45
N PHE A 365 8.72 4.92 10.30
CA PHE A 365 8.04 4.90 11.60
C PHE A 365 6.56 5.23 11.42
N HIS A 366 5.70 4.44 12.05
CA HIS A 366 4.25 4.48 11.85
C HIS A 366 3.54 5.24 12.97
N GLN A 367 2.30 5.67 12.70
CA GLN A 367 1.45 6.31 13.69
C GLN A 367 1.18 5.40 14.89
N PRO A 368 1.02 5.96 16.10
CA PRO A 368 0.50 5.22 17.24
C PRO A 368 -0.90 4.67 16.94
N GLN A 369 -1.24 3.56 17.55
CA GLN A 369 -2.55 2.89 17.42
C GLN A 369 -2.93 2.56 15.97
N SER A 370 -1.93 2.19 15.13
CA SER A 370 -2.13 1.81 13.74
C SER A 370 -1.92 0.33 13.50
N THR A 371 -2.59 -0.22 12.49
CA THR A 371 -2.35 -1.60 12.02
C THR A 371 -0.91 -1.81 11.52
N LEU A 372 -0.25 -0.74 11.07
CA LEU A 372 1.14 -0.79 10.60
C LEU A 372 2.11 -0.98 11.77
N LEU A 373 1.82 -0.38 12.93
CA LEU A 373 2.62 -0.62 14.14
C LEU A 373 2.41 -2.04 14.67
N LEU A 374 1.20 -2.59 14.55
CA LEU A 374 0.93 -4.00 14.86
C LEU A 374 1.76 -4.94 13.99
N LEU A 375 1.88 -4.64 12.69
CA LEU A 375 2.69 -5.42 11.75
C LEU A 375 4.18 -5.40 12.14
N VAL A 376 4.72 -4.25 12.50
CA VAL A 376 6.10 -4.13 13.01
C VAL A 376 6.26 -4.93 14.31
N SER A 377 5.33 -4.80 15.24
CA SER A 377 5.36 -5.54 16.49
C SER A 377 5.24 -7.07 16.30
N ALA A 378 4.51 -7.51 15.27
CA ALA A 378 4.45 -8.93 14.92
C ALA A 378 5.82 -9.48 14.45
N LEU A 379 6.68 -8.61 13.87
CA LEU A 379 8.01 -9.00 13.38
C LEU A 379 9.06 -9.03 14.49
N ILE A 380 9.12 -7.98 15.31
CA ILE A 380 10.22 -7.78 16.30
C ILE A 380 9.74 -7.89 17.75
N GLY A 381 8.52 -8.36 17.97
CA GLY A 381 7.95 -8.50 19.31
C GLY A 381 7.86 -7.18 20.06
N ASP A 382 8.01 -7.23 21.38
CA ASP A 382 7.96 -6.05 22.25
C ASP A 382 9.11 -5.06 22.05
N ASP A 383 10.15 -5.44 21.32
CA ASP A 383 11.28 -4.56 20.99
C ASP A 383 10.86 -3.37 20.12
N TRP A 384 9.65 -3.40 19.53
CA TRP A 384 9.12 -2.24 18.85
C TRP A 384 9.11 -0.98 19.75
N LYS A 385 8.86 -1.14 21.05
CA LYS A 385 8.88 -0.03 22.02
C LYS A 385 10.27 0.57 22.12
N ARG A 386 11.30 -0.28 22.27
CA ARG A 386 12.71 0.15 22.33
C ARG A 386 13.15 0.86 21.06
N VAL A 387 12.73 0.34 19.89
CA VAL A 387 13.02 0.92 18.57
C VAL A 387 12.39 2.32 18.43
N TYR A 388 11.14 2.49 18.82
CA TYR A 388 10.44 3.77 18.73
C TYR A 388 10.94 4.77 19.78
N ASP A 389 11.23 4.33 21.01
CA ASP A 389 11.84 5.16 22.06
C ASP A 389 13.22 5.65 21.61
N TYR A 390 14.04 4.77 21.05
CA TYR A 390 15.34 5.14 20.49
C TYR A 390 15.18 6.21 19.40
N ALA A 391 14.28 6.00 18.46
CA ALA A 391 14.05 6.94 17.39
C ALA A 391 13.61 8.32 17.87
N LEU A 392 12.73 8.38 18.89
CA LEU A 392 12.31 9.65 19.51
C LEU A 392 13.45 10.35 20.24
N GLN A 393 14.33 9.60 20.94
CA GLN A 393 15.46 10.15 21.69
C GLN A 393 16.62 10.61 20.79
N HIS A 394 16.72 10.06 19.56
CA HIS A 394 17.82 10.33 18.62
C HIS A 394 17.38 11.16 17.41
N ASP A 395 16.38 12.01 17.57
CA ASP A 395 15.94 12.98 16.57
C ASP A 395 15.55 12.40 15.20
N PHE A 396 15.02 11.18 15.17
CA PHE A 396 14.40 10.64 13.97
C PHE A 396 13.10 11.36 13.68
N ARG A 397 12.82 11.51 12.39
CA ARG A 397 11.57 12.05 11.87
C ARG A 397 10.62 10.91 11.52
N PHE A 398 9.34 11.13 11.64
CA PHE A 398 8.31 10.10 11.55
C PHE A 398 7.43 10.25 10.32
N LEU A 399 6.72 9.16 9.99
CA LEU A 399 5.72 9.01 8.95
C LEU A 399 6.29 9.13 7.52
N SER A 400 5.47 9.50 6.53
CA SER A 400 5.73 9.36 5.09
C SER A 400 7.06 9.96 4.61
N TYR A 401 7.38 11.17 5.05
CA TYR A 401 8.61 11.87 4.69
C TYR A 401 9.69 11.81 5.80
N GLY A 402 9.43 11.00 6.80
CA GLY A 402 10.32 10.80 7.93
C GLY A 402 11.60 10.05 7.59
N ASP A 403 12.19 9.43 8.58
CA ASP A 403 13.37 8.59 8.44
C ASP A 403 12.94 7.11 8.34
N SER A 404 13.87 6.23 8.05
CA SER A 404 13.62 4.82 7.77
C SER A 404 14.16 3.91 8.86
N SER A 405 13.67 2.68 8.91
CA SER A 405 14.19 1.59 9.71
C SER A 405 14.41 0.33 8.87
N LEU A 406 15.46 -0.42 9.15
CA LEU A 406 15.70 -1.79 8.71
C LEU A 406 15.53 -2.70 9.91
N LEU A 407 14.52 -3.55 9.87
CA LEU A 407 14.15 -4.45 10.97
C LEU A 407 14.46 -5.89 10.58
N ILE A 408 15.44 -6.47 11.25
CA ILE A 408 15.91 -7.87 11.10
C ILE A 408 15.73 -8.53 12.47
N PRO A 409 14.72 -9.41 12.65
CA PRO A 409 14.42 -10.03 13.95
C PRO A 409 15.50 -10.99 14.43
#